data_4bda4621d4189e221ec39eaa0c45fb03
#
_entry.id   4bda4621d4189e221ec39eaa0c45fb03
#
_cell.length_a   1.000
_cell.length_b   1.000
_cell.length_c   1.000
_cell.angle_alpha   90.00
_cell.angle_beta   90.00
_cell.angle_gamma   90.00
#
_symmetry.space_group_name_H-M   'P 1'
#
loop_
_entity.id
_entity.type
_entity.pdbx_description
1 polymer ?
#
loop_
_entity_poly.entity_id
_entity_poly.type
_entity_poly.pdbx_seq_one_letter_code
_entity_poly.pdbx_strand_id
1 'polypeptide(L)'
;MKAWENNIRKVEPYVPGEQPKDTDVIKLNTNENPYPPAPEVAKAVMDTDIDRLRLYPDPDVTELVSAIADYYGMNKNQVFVGVG
;
A
#
# COMPACT_ATOMS: atom_id res chain seq x y z
N MET A 1 21.35 30.49 16.73
CA MET A 1 20.42 29.98 15.71
C MET A 1 20.73 30.70 14.40
N LYS A 2 20.86 29.96 13.33
CA LYS A 2 21.09 30.54 12.00
C LYS A 2 19.77 31.10 11.46
N ALA A 3 19.84 32.21 10.72
CA ALA A 3 18.63 32.89 10.25
C ALA A 3 17.70 32.00 9.39
N TRP A 4 18.27 31.06 8.62
CA TRP A 4 17.49 30.15 7.79
C TRP A 4 16.67 29.13 8.61
N GLU A 5 17.10 28.84 9.85
CA GLU A 5 16.38 27.88 10.71
C GLU A 5 14.99 28.38 11.07
N ASN A 6 14.76 29.70 11.04
CA ASN A 6 13.45 30.28 11.29
C ASN A 6 12.43 29.98 10.19
N ASN A 7 12.94 29.61 9.01
CA ASN A 7 12.10 29.27 7.85
C ASN A 7 11.80 27.78 7.75
N ILE A 8 12.36 26.96 8.64
CA ILE A 8 12.09 25.53 8.68
C ILE A 8 10.68 25.31 9.24
N ARG A 9 9.84 24.67 8.46
CA ARG A 9 8.49 24.28 8.89
C ARG A 9 8.59 23.32 10.07
N LYS A 10 8.00 23.70 11.19
CA LYS A 10 7.86 22.82 12.35
C LYS A 10 6.63 21.94 12.14
N VAL A 11 6.87 20.67 11.99
CA VAL A 11 5.82 19.67 11.81
C VAL A 11 6.01 18.60 12.88
N GLU A 12 4.92 18.27 13.58
CA GLU A 12 4.95 17.15 14.52
C GLU A 12 5.13 15.84 13.75
N PRO A 13 6.07 14.98 14.16
CA PRO A 13 6.25 13.68 13.53
C PRO A 13 4.98 12.84 13.66
N TYR A 14 4.73 12.01 12.64
CA TYR A 14 3.69 11.00 12.74
C TYR A 14 4.02 10.00 13.86
N VAL A 15 3.07 9.79 14.76
CA VAL A 15 3.17 8.80 15.81
C VAL A 15 2.22 7.64 15.49
N PRO A 16 2.74 6.43 15.28
CA PRO A 16 1.90 5.25 15.05
C PRO A 16 0.95 5.02 16.22
N GLY A 17 -0.23 4.47 15.94
CA GLY A 17 -1.15 4.02 16.96
C GLY A 17 -0.54 2.93 17.83
N GLU A 18 -1.10 2.75 19.02
CA GLU A 18 -0.68 1.71 19.95
C GLU A 18 -0.73 0.32 19.29
N GLN A 19 0.32 -0.48 19.50
CA GLN A 19 0.40 -1.86 19.04
C GLN A 19 0.65 -2.81 20.22
N PRO A 20 -0.39 -3.14 21.00
CA PRO A 20 -0.24 -4.03 22.15
C PRO A 20 0.16 -5.43 21.69
N LYS A 21 1.02 -6.07 22.48
CA LYS A 21 1.48 -7.44 22.22
C LYS A 21 0.57 -8.50 22.85
N ASP A 22 -0.38 -8.07 23.65
CA ASP A 22 -1.34 -8.95 24.29
C ASP A 22 -2.36 -9.46 23.25
N THR A 23 -2.51 -10.78 23.15
CA THR A 23 -3.41 -11.44 22.21
C THR A 23 -4.87 -11.42 22.65
N ASP A 24 -5.17 -11.08 23.91
CA ASP A 24 -6.54 -11.00 24.42
C ASP A 24 -7.21 -9.65 24.11
N VAL A 25 -6.46 -8.72 23.52
CA VAL A 25 -6.97 -7.39 23.18
C VAL A 25 -7.72 -7.41 21.85
N ILE A 26 -8.91 -6.83 21.84
CA ILE A 26 -9.64 -6.56 20.60
C ILE A 26 -9.08 -5.28 19.98
N LYS A 27 -8.42 -5.41 18.84
CA LYS A 27 -7.79 -4.29 18.14
C LYS A 27 -8.79 -3.60 17.20
N LEU A 28 -9.03 -2.32 17.42
CA LEU A 28 -9.97 -1.51 16.62
C LEU A 28 -9.30 -0.30 15.93
N ASN A 29 -8.00 -0.10 16.15
CA ASN A 29 -7.25 0.99 15.52
C ASN A 29 -6.61 0.58 14.19
N THR A 30 -6.06 1.56 13.47
CA THR A 30 -5.28 1.41 12.23
C THR A 30 -6.02 0.84 11.02
N ASN A 31 -7.34 0.77 11.09
CA ASN A 31 -8.22 0.36 9.99
C ASN A 31 -7.85 -1.00 9.36
N GLU A 32 -7.43 -1.94 10.20
CA GLU A 32 -7.13 -3.29 9.72
C GLU A 32 -8.39 -4.02 9.24
N ASN A 33 -8.25 -4.76 8.15
CA ASN A 33 -9.34 -5.60 7.67
C ASN A 33 -9.41 -6.88 8.52
N PRO A 34 -10.56 -7.22 9.13
CA PRO A 34 -10.71 -8.43 9.94
C PRO A 34 -10.70 -9.72 9.11
N TYR A 35 -10.87 -9.63 7.80
CA TYR A 35 -10.88 -10.77 6.91
C TYR A 35 -9.57 -10.92 6.17
N PRO A 36 -9.06 -12.15 6.00
CA PRO A 36 -7.88 -12.38 5.17
C PRO A 36 -8.20 -12.15 3.69
N PRO A 37 -7.18 -11.97 2.84
CA PRO A 37 -7.40 -11.93 1.41
C PRO A 37 -7.97 -13.25 0.89
N ALA A 38 -8.57 -13.21 -0.30
CA ALA A 38 -9.08 -14.41 -0.96
C ALA A 38 -7.97 -15.46 -1.17
N PRO A 39 -8.29 -16.76 -1.17
CA PRO A 39 -7.30 -17.82 -1.35
C PRO A 39 -6.47 -17.67 -2.63
N GLU A 40 -7.07 -17.17 -3.70
CA GLU A 40 -6.42 -16.92 -4.99
C GLU A 40 -5.34 -15.84 -4.88
N VAL A 41 -5.53 -14.85 -4.00
CA VAL A 41 -4.51 -13.82 -3.72
C VAL A 41 -3.30 -14.44 -3.02
N ALA A 42 -3.55 -15.28 -2.02
CA ALA A 42 -2.47 -15.99 -1.32
C ALA A 42 -1.68 -16.86 -2.28
N LYS A 43 -2.36 -17.59 -3.16
CA LYS A 43 -1.72 -18.41 -4.19
C LYS A 43 -0.87 -17.57 -5.14
N ALA A 44 -1.36 -16.44 -5.62
CA ALA A 44 -0.62 -15.57 -6.52
C ALA A 44 0.66 -15.03 -5.87
N VAL A 45 0.61 -14.69 -4.58
CA VAL A 45 1.79 -14.26 -3.83
C VAL A 45 2.81 -15.40 -3.71
N MET A 46 2.36 -16.61 -3.40
CA MET A 46 3.24 -17.78 -3.26
C MET A 46 3.86 -18.22 -4.59
N ASP A 47 3.15 -18.03 -5.70
CA ASP A 47 3.62 -18.38 -7.04
C ASP A 47 4.54 -17.30 -7.65
N THR A 48 4.77 -16.20 -6.94
CA THR A 48 5.65 -15.13 -7.41
C THR A 48 7.07 -15.63 -7.58
N ASP A 49 7.65 -15.39 -8.76
CA ASP A 49 9.05 -15.68 -9.02
C ASP A 49 9.94 -14.64 -8.30
N ILE A 50 10.55 -15.07 -7.21
CA ILE A 50 11.38 -14.22 -6.35
C ILE A 50 12.57 -13.65 -7.12
N ASP A 51 13.13 -14.37 -8.08
CA ASP A 51 14.27 -13.90 -8.88
C ASP A 51 13.90 -12.64 -9.70
N ARG A 52 12.63 -12.46 -10.02
CA ARG A 52 12.15 -11.28 -10.75
C ARG A 52 12.04 -10.04 -9.89
N LEU A 53 12.08 -10.15 -8.57
CA LEU A 53 12.01 -8.99 -7.67
C LEU A 53 13.22 -8.05 -7.81
N ARG A 54 14.33 -8.50 -8.37
CA ARG A 54 15.49 -7.68 -8.70
C ARG A 54 15.30 -6.76 -9.90
N LEU A 55 14.28 -7.01 -10.71
CA LEU A 55 14.02 -6.30 -11.96
C LEU A 55 13.21 -5.03 -11.70
N TYR A 56 13.41 -4.04 -12.55
CA TYR A 56 12.61 -2.84 -12.50
C TYR A 56 11.16 -3.14 -12.85
N PRO A 57 10.18 -2.64 -12.09
CA PRO A 57 8.77 -2.90 -12.39
C PRO A 57 8.30 -2.13 -13.63
N ASP A 58 7.18 -2.57 -14.19
CA ASP A 58 6.50 -1.83 -15.26
C ASP A 58 6.08 -0.44 -14.75
N PRO A 59 6.63 0.66 -15.29
CA PRO A 59 6.32 2.01 -14.82
C PRO A 59 4.87 2.42 -15.06
N ASP A 60 4.20 1.82 -16.04
CA ASP A 60 2.82 2.12 -16.38
C ASP A 60 1.81 1.23 -15.65
N VAL A 61 2.29 0.24 -14.90
CA VAL A 61 1.45 -0.71 -14.13
C VAL A 61 0.34 -1.31 -15.00
N THR A 62 0.68 -1.68 -16.22
CA THR A 62 -0.26 -2.01 -17.30
C THR A 62 -1.20 -3.14 -16.93
N GLU A 63 -0.70 -4.21 -16.34
CA GLU A 63 -1.48 -5.38 -15.98
C GLU A 63 -2.52 -5.04 -14.90
N LEU A 64 -2.11 -4.32 -13.86
CA LEU A 64 -3.02 -3.91 -12.77
C LEU A 64 -4.08 -2.93 -13.26
N VAL A 65 -3.68 -1.94 -14.06
CA VAL A 65 -4.61 -0.97 -14.67
C VAL A 65 -5.66 -1.68 -15.51
N SER A 66 -5.24 -2.66 -16.33
CA SER A 66 -6.14 -3.46 -17.14
C SER A 66 -7.14 -4.25 -16.30
N ALA A 67 -6.66 -4.90 -15.26
CA ALA A 67 -7.52 -5.69 -14.36
C ALA A 67 -8.54 -4.82 -13.62
N ILE A 68 -8.15 -3.65 -13.16
CA ILE A 68 -9.05 -2.69 -12.50
C ILE A 68 -10.11 -2.19 -13.50
N ALA A 69 -9.68 -1.80 -14.69
CA ALA A 69 -10.60 -1.33 -15.73
C ALA A 69 -11.64 -2.39 -16.09
N ASP A 70 -11.21 -3.62 -16.29
CA ASP A 70 -12.11 -4.74 -16.58
C ASP A 70 -13.09 -5.00 -15.44
N TYR A 71 -12.62 -4.97 -14.20
CA TYR A 71 -13.47 -5.21 -13.02
C TYR A 71 -14.58 -4.17 -12.89
N TYR A 72 -14.28 -2.90 -13.14
CA TYR A 72 -15.24 -1.81 -13.02
C TYR A 72 -15.96 -1.44 -14.32
N GLY A 73 -15.68 -2.15 -15.43
CA GLY A 73 -16.26 -1.84 -16.73
C GLY A 73 -15.85 -0.49 -17.28
N MET A 74 -14.60 -0.08 -17.07
CA MET A 74 -14.04 1.20 -17.47
C MET A 74 -13.00 1.04 -18.56
N ASN A 75 -12.66 2.15 -19.22
CA ASN A 75 -11.51 2.18 -20.13
C ASN A 75 -10.20 2.29 -19.32
N LYS A 76 -9.13 1.72 -19.84
CA LYS A 76 -7.79 1.76 -19.22
C LYS A 76 -7.31 3.19 -18.95
N ASN A 77 -7.64 4.14 -19.83
CA ASN A 77 -7.28 5.54 -19.68
C ASN A 77 -8.06 6.28 -18.57
N GLN A 78 -9.02 5.62 -17.95
CA GLN A 78 -9.79 6.15 -16.83
C GLN A 78 -9.28 5.63 -15.47
N VAL A 79 -8.22 4.81 -15.48
CA VAL A 79 -7.62 4.22 -14.28
C VAL A 79 -6.21 4.76 -14.11
N PHE A 80 -5.93 5.29 -12.94
CA PHE A 80 -4.60 5.73 -12.54
C PHE A 80 -4.21 5.05 -11.24
N VAL A 81 -3.01 4.46 -11.22
CA VAL A 81 -2.43 3.84 -10.02
C VAL A 81 -1.30 4.72 -9.52
N GLY A 82 -1.42 5.22 -8.32
CA GLY A 82 -0.41 6.04 -7.67
C GLY A 82 0.13 5.36 -6.42
N VAL A 83 1.29 5.84 -5.96
CA VAL A 83 1.93 5.38 -4.73
C VAL A 83 1.69 6.39 -3.63
N GLY A 84 0.72 6.09 -2.77
CA GLY A 84 0.44 6.88 -1.57
C GLY A 84 -0.19 8.24 -1.77
#